data_fddde6fa1e0c30b4e63af041b5a63d7d
#
_entry.id   fddde6fa1e0c30b4e63af041b5a63d7d
#
_cell.length_a   1.000
_cell.length_b   1.000
_cell.length_c   1.000
_cell.angle_alpha   90.00
_cell.angle_beta   90.00
_cell.angle_gamma   90.00
#
_symmetry.space_group_name_H-M   'P 1'
#
loop_
_entity.id
_entity.type
_entity.pdbx_description
1 polymer ?
#
loop_
_entity_poly.entity_id
_entity_poly.type
_entity_poly.pdbx_seq_one_letter_code
_entity_poly.pdbx_strand_id
1 'polypeptide(L)'
;LGGRNSEIIFCAGNDSVFTFLQNVMDEIMELFPSRYIHIGGDEAQKTHWKKCPLCQTRMKKEGLANEEDLQGYFMQRISDYVRSKGREVIGWDELTNSSFLPEGSIILGWQGYGKAALKAAEKGHRFIMTPARIMYLIRYQGPQWFEPLTYFGNNTLKDVYDYEPVQKDWKPEYADLLMGVQACMWTEFCNKPEDVDYLVFPRLAALAEVAWTQPEKKDWASFLQAMDRYNGHIAEKGIVYARSMYNIQHTVRPEDGALKVYSDLLDI
;
A
#
# COMPACT_ATOMS: atom_id res chain seq x y z
N LEU A 1 -7.20 12.89 -16.81
CA LEU A 1 -6.21 12.22 -17.67
C LEU A 1 -6.25 10.71 -17.46
N GLY A 2 -7.38 10.07 -17.78
CA GLY A 2 -7.56 8.63 -17.63
C GLY A 2 -6.97 7.81 -18.79
N GLY A 3 -5.77 8.11 -19.24
CA GLY A 3 -5.06 7.28 -20.19
C GLY A 3 -4.45 6.07 -19.50
N ARG A 4 -4.56 4.90 -20.10
CA ARG A 4 -3.84 3.69 -19.69
C ARG A 4 -2.35 3.85 -20.01
N ASN A 5 -1.65 4.70 -19.27
CA ASN A 5 -0.24 5.04 -19.50
C ASN A 5 0.74 4.05 -18.85
N SER A 6 0.24 2.98 -18.21
CA SER A 6 1.06 1.91 -17.65
C SER A 6 1.93 1.16 -18.67
N GLU A 7 1.67 1.36 -19.97
CA GLU A 7 2.54 0.86 -21.05
C GLU A 7 3.79 1.71 -21.27
N ILE A 8 3.85 2.95 -20.73
CA ILE A 8 5.01 3.84 -20.88
C ILE A 8 5.96 3.54 -19.73
N ILE A 9 6.95 2.69 -20.02
CA ILE A 9 8.00 2.32 -19.06
C ILE A 9 9.37 2.55 -19.67
N PHE A 10 10.39 2.69 -18.84
CA PHE A 10 11.76 2.85 -19.29
C PHE A 10 12.27 1.62 -20.07
N CYS A 11 13.11 1.84 -21.06
CA CYS A 11 13.74 0.74 -21.80
C CYS A 11 14.84 0.09 -20.96
N ALA A 12 14.61 -1.12 -20.49
CA ALA A 12 15.56 -1.88 -19.67
C ALA A 12 16.83 -2.33 -20.43
N GLY A 13 16.82 -2.25 -21.76
CA GLY A 13 17.98 -2.53 -22.61
C GLY A 13 18.90 -1.32 -22.84
N ASN A 14 18.47 -0.11 -22.47
CA ASN A 14 19.23 1.12 -22.71
C ASN A 14 19.99 1.56 -21.45
N ASP A 15 21.32 1.54 -21.49
CA ASP A 15 22.13 1.92 -20.33
C ASP A 15 22.04 3.39 -19.93
N SER A 16 21.72 4.30 -20.88
CA SER A 16 21.50 5.72 -20.57
C SER A 16 20.31 5.95 -19.63
N VAL A 17 19.32 5.04 -19.60
CA VAL A 17 18.21 5.09 -18.65
C VAL A 17 18.73 4.91 -17.22
N PHE A 18 19.63 3.97 -17.00
CA PHE A 18 20.20 3.75 -15.66
C PHE A 18 21.04 4.95 -15.20
N THR A 19 21.85 5.55 -16.10
CA THR A 19 22.59 6.77 -15.78
C THR A 19 21.66 7.93 -15.40
N PHE A 20 20.57 8.10 -16.15
CA PHE A 20 19.55 9.10 -15.83
C PHE A 20 18.92 8.86 -14.45
N LEU A 21 18.48 7.61 -14.19
CA LEU A 21 17.86 7.27 -12.91
C LEU A 21 18.83 7.36 -11.73
N GLN A 22 20.11 7.05 -11.93
CA GLN A 22 21.13 7.23 -10.90
C GLN A 22 21.29 8.69 -10.51
N ASN A 23 21.31 9.61 -11.49
CA ASN A 23 21.35 11.04 -11.22
C ASN A 23 20.09 11.51 -10.46
N VAL A 24 18.91 11.02 -10.85
CA VAL A 24 17.66 11.31 -10.11
C VAL A 24 17.74 10.79 -8.68
N MET A 25 18.25 9.56 -8.47
CA MET A 25 18.40 9.00 -7.13
C MET A 25 19.39 9.80 -6.27
N ASP A 26 20.47 10.32 -6.85
CA ASP A 26 21.42 11.17 -6.12
C ASP A 26 20.73 12.43 -5.59
N GLU A 27 19.95 13.13 -6.41
CA GLU A 27 19.18 14.30 -5.98
C GLU A 27 18.14 13.96 -4.89
N ILE A 28 17.42 12.84 -5.06
CA ILE A 28 16.44 12.39 -4.07
C ILE A 28 17.12 12.07 -2.74
N MET A 29 18.25 11.38 -2.76
CA MET A 29 18.97 11.00 -1.54
C MET A 29 19.62 12.20 -0.83
N GLU A 30 19.91 13.28 -1.55
CA GLU A 30 20.34 14.55 -0.96
C GLU A 30 19.17 15.25 -0.26
N LEU A 31 18.00 15.31 -0.91
CA LEU A 31 16.81 15.99 -0.36
C LEU A 31 16.18 15.23 0.83
N PHE A 32 16.21 13.89 0.78
CA PHE A 32 15.58 13.03 1.78
C PHE A 32 16.62 12.20 2.54
N PRO A 33 16.88 12.53 3.82
CA PRO A 33 17.92 11.84 4.60
C PRO A 33 17.49 10.43 5.09
N SER A 34 16.33 9.93 4.68
CA SER A 34 15.84 8.60 5.06
C SER A 34 16.83 7.49 4.68
N ARG A 35 16.97 6.52 5.55
CA ARG A 35 17.68 5.27 5.25
C ARG A 35 17.04 4.51 4.09
N TYR A 36 15.75 4.67 3.89
CA TYR A 36 14.94 3.93 2.93
C TYR A 36 14.61 4.77 1.71
N ILE A 37 14.75 4.18 0.53
CA ILE A 37 14.35 4.78 -0.75
C ILE A 37 13.37 3.82 -1.44
N HIS A 38 12.17 4.30 -1.71
CA HIS A 38 11.17 3.53 -2.45
C HIS A 38 11.38 3.70 -3.94
N ILE A 39 11.56 2.61 -4.66
CA ILE A 39 11.90 2.59 -6.09
C ILE A 39 10.74 2.10 -7.00
N GLY A 40 9.54 1.96 -6.45
CA GLY A 40 8.35 1.57 -7.22
C GLY A 40 8.32 0.10 -7.61
N GLY A 41 8.07 -0.17 -8.88
CA GLY A 41 8.03 -1.52 -9.47
C GLY A 41 6.62 -2.04 -9.77
N ASP A 42 5.59 -1.24 -9.47
CA ASP A 42 4.18 -1.57 -9.65
C ASP A 42 3.70 -1.43 -11.10
N GLU A 43 2.72 -2.22 -11.47
CA GLU A 43 1.88 -2.11 -12.67
C GLU A 43 2.63 -1.92 -14.00
N ALA A 44 3.91 -2.30 -14.09
CA ALA A 44 4.72 -2.14 -15.28
C ALA A 44 4.25 -3.07 -16.42
N GLN A 45 3.63 -2.49 -17.45
CA GLN A 45 3.18 -3.23 -18.64
C GLN A 45 4.35 -3.48 -19.57
N LYS A 46 4.71 -4.75 -19.78
CA LYS A 46 5.90 -5.14 -20.54
C LYS A 46 5.66 -5.31 -22.04
N THR A 47 4.53 -4.85 -22.57
CA THR A 47 4.14 -4.98 -23.99
C THR A 47 5.23 -4.46 -24.93
N HIS A 48 5.84 -3.32 -24.61
CA HIS A 48 6.90 -2.75 -25.42
C HIS A 48 8.23 -3.49 -25.27
N TRP A 49 8.55 -4.01 -24.10
CA TRP A 49 9.78 -4.78 -23.89
C TRP A 49 9.82 -6.06 -24.72
N LYS A 50 8.68 -6.72 -24.93
CA LYS A 50 8.55 -7.92 -25.78
C LYS A 50 8.96 -7.68 -27.23
N LYS A 51 8.84 -6.45 -27.72
CA LYS A 51 9.12 -6.05 -29.10
C LYS A 51 10.38 -5.19 -29.23
N CYS A 52 10.94 -4.71 -28.12
CA CYS A 52 12.09 -3.82 -28.14
C CYS A 52 13.39 -4.59 -28.39
N PRO A 53 14.15 -4.33 -29.49
CA PRO A 53 15.38 -5.05 -29.77
C PRO A 53 16.44 -4.93 -28.68
N LEU A 54 16.53 -3.76 -28.01
CA LEU A 54 17.48 -3.53 -26.92
C LEU A 54 17.12 -4.36 -25.68
N CYS A 55 15.83 -4.42 -25.32
CA CYS A 55 15.36 -5.25 -24.20
C CYS A 55 15.60 -6.74 -24.47
N GLN A 56 15.27 -7.21 -25.67
CA GLN A 56 15.46 -8.62 -26.04
C GLN A 56 16.95 -8.99 -26.12
N THR A 57 17.82 -8.06 -26.58
CA THR A 57 19.27 -8.27 -26.55
C THR A 57 19.79 -8.31 -25.11
N ARG A 58 19.29 -7.44 -24.22
CA ARG A 58 19.63 -7.45 -22.79
C ARG A 58 19.24 -8.78 -22.15
N MET A 59 18.01 -9.25 -22.39
CA MET A 59 17.57 -10.54 -21.84
C MET A 59 18.48 -11.68 -22.26
N LYS A 60 18.84 -11.77 -23.53
CA LYS A 60 19.77 -12.79 -24.02
C LYS A 60 21.14 -12.70 -23.37
N LYS A 61 21.68 -11.48 -23.25
CA LYS A 61 23.01 -11.23 -22.67
C LYS A 61 23.08 -11.63 -21.20
N GLU A 62 22.03 -11.32 -20.44
CA GLU A 62 21.98 -11.55 -18.99
C GLU A 62 21.36 -12.91 -18.63
N GLY A 63 20.94 -13.72 -19.63
CA GLY A 63 20.32 -15.03 -19.40
C GLY A 63 18.95 -15.00 -18.74
N LEU A 64 18.17 -13.92 -18.98
CA LEU A 64 16.84 -13.73 -18.37
C LEU A 64 15.78 -14.50 -19.14
N ALA A 65 14.90 -15.21 -18.43
CA ALA A 65 13.95 -16.12 -19.03
C ALA A 65 12.72 -15.39 -19.64
N ASN A 66 12.33 -14.27 -19.08
CA ASN A 66 11.13 -13.52 -19.47
C ASN A 66 11.21 -12.03 -19.06
N GLU A 67 10.19 -11.24 -19.39
CA GLU A 67 10.17 -9.83 -19.08
C GLU A 67 9.95 -9.53 -17.58
N GLU A 68 9.45 -10.47 -16.78
CA GLU A 68 9.43 -10.32 -15.32
C GLU A 68 10.85 -10.38 -14.76
N ASP A 69 11.69 -11.28 -15.28
CA ASP A 69 13.12 -11.33 -14.92
C ASP A 69 13.87 -10.10 -15.43
N LEU A 70 13.49 -9.56 -16.59
CA LEU A 70 14.04 -8.30 -17.07
C LEU A 70 13.68 -7.12 -16.13
N GLN A 71 12.47 -7.11 -15.56
CA GLN A 71 12.11 -6.15 -14.51
C GLN A 71 12.95 -6.39 -13.25
N GLY A 72 13.12 -7.62 -12.83
CA GLY A 72 14.00 -7.97 -11.70
C GLY A 72 15.42 -7.44 -11.91
N TYR A 73 15.99 -7.66 -13.10
CA TYR A 73 17.30 -7.12 -13.49
C TYR A 73 17.35 -5.58 -13.43
N PHE A 74 16.32 -4.91 -13.96
CA PHE A 74 16.22 -3.45 -13.92
C PHE A 74 16.23 -2.94 -12.47
N MET A 75 15.39 -3.53 -11.64
CA MET A 75 15.27 -3.15 -10.23
C MET A 75 16.54 -3.52 -9.45
N GLN A 76 17.21 -4.62 -9.77
CA GLN A 76 18.50 -4.99 -9.16
C GLN A 76 19.56 -3.93 -9.40
N ARG A 77 19.71 -3.45 -10.65
CA ARG A 77 20.70 -2.40 -10.99
C ARG A 77 20.45 -1.09 -10.24
N ILE A 78 19.20 -0.68 -10.11
CA ILE A 78 18.85 0.52 -9.34
C ILE A 78 19.08 0.28 -7.84
N SER A 79 18.68 -0.89 -7.34
CA SER A 79 18.89 -1.28 -5.94
C SER A 79 20.38 -1.28 -5.57
N ASP A 80 21.24 -1.86 -6.41
CA ASP A 80 22.69 -1.90 -6.19
C ASP A 80 23.28 -0.49 -6.11
N TYR A 81 22.80 0.40 -6.99
CA TYR A 81 23.22 1.81 -6.95
C TYR A 81 22.81 2.50 -5.65
N VAL A 82 21.56 2.40 -5.26
CA VAL A 82 21.02 2.99 -4.03
C VAL A 82 21.76 2.43 -2.80
N ARG A 83 22.00 1.10 -2.78
CA ARG A 83 22.76 0.44 -1.70
C ARG A 83 24.22 0.90 -1.65
N SER A 84 24.85 1.15 -2.80
CA SER A 84 26.22 1.67 -2.85
C SER A 84 26.37 3.06 -2.19
N LYS A 85 25.26 3.79 -2.05
CA LYS A 85 25.15 5.06 -1.33
C LYS A 85 24.77 4.88 0.15
N GLY A 86 24.75 3.66 0.67
CA GLY A 86 24.42 3.34 2.07
C GLY A 86 22.95 3.42 2.41
N ARG A 87 22.05 3.35 1.41
CA ARG A 87 20.60 3.34 1.59
C ARG A 87 20.03 1.92 1.39
N GLU A 88 18.83 1.69 1.87
CA GLU A 88 18.06 0.46 1.66
C GLU A 88 16.89 0.71 0.71
N VAL A 89 16.50 -0.31 -0.05
CA VAL A 89 15.47 -0.19 -1.07
C VAL A 89 14.15 -0.77 -0.58
N ILE A 90 13.08 -0.05 -0.87
CA ILE A 90 11.70 -0.53 -0.76
C ILE A 90 11.10 -0.61 -2.17
N GLY A 91 10.29 -1.63 -2.45
CA GLY A 91 9.52 -1.74 -3.69
C GLY A 91 8.18 -2.41 -3.49
N TRP A 92 7.30 -2.26 -4.48
CA TRP A 92 6.00 -2.89 -4.47
C TRP A 92 6.08 -4.40 -4.69
N ASP A 93 5.06 -5.12 -4.32
CA ASP A 93 5.06 -6.59 -4.27
C ASP A 93 5.12 -7.28 -5.65
N GLU A 94 4.95 -6.55 -6.76
CA GLU A 94 5.22 -7.04 -8.11
C GLU A 94 6.68 -7.45 -8.34
N LEU A 95 7.61 -6.92 -7.55
CA LEU A 95 9.01 -7.38 -7.60
C LEU A 95 9.11 -8.89 -7.34
N THR A 96 8.17 -9.46 -6.60
CA THR A 96 8.12 -10.89 -6.30
C THR A 96 7.75 -11.77 -7.51
N ASN A 97 7.33 -11.17 -8.62
CA ASN A 97 7.01 -11.90 -9.86
C ASN A 97 8.26 -12.33 -10.63
N SER A 98 9.39 -11.68 -10.41
CA SER A 98 10.68 -12.11 -10.94
C SER A 98 11.18 -13.39 -10.22
N SER A 99 11.96 -14.18 -10.92
CA SER A 99 12.61 -15.37 -10.36
C SER A 99 13.58 -15.02 -9.21
N PHE A 100 14.05 -13.77 -9.14
CA PHE A 100 14.90 -13.26 -8.08
C PHE A 100 14.42 -11.89 -7.57
N LEU A 101 14.75 -11.57 -6.33
CA LEU A 101 14.54 -10.25 -5.73
C LEU A 101 15.88 -9.57 -5.50
N PRO A 102 15.99 -8.25 -5.64
CA PRO A 102 17.19 -7.52 -5.24
C PRO A 102 17.51 -7.78 -3.77
N GLU A 103 18.75 -8.15 -3.50
CA GLU A 103 19.21 -8.50 -2.15
C GLU A 103 18.92 -7.36 -1.15
N GLY A 104 18.39 -7.71 0.02
CA GLY A 104 18.06 -6.78 1.10
C GLY A 104 16.90 -5.83 0.80
N SER A 105 16.19 -5.99 -0.33
CA SER A 105 14.98 -5.20 -0.60
C SER A 105 13.87 -5.48 0.41
N ILE A 106 13.10 -4.45 0.71
CA ILE A 106 11.91 -4.50 1.55
C ILE A 106 10.69 -4.44 0.62
N ILE A 107 9.71 -5.30 0.82
CA ILE A 107 8.56 -5.41 -0.07
C ILE A 107 7.30 -4.84 0.59
N LEU A 108 6.64 -3.90 -0.10
CA LEU A 108 5.30 -3.43 0.28
C LEU A 108 4.24 -4.34 -0.33
N GLY A 109 3.55 -5.09 0.54
CA GLY A 109 2.46 -5.97 0.14
C GLY A 109 1.15 -5.21 0.00
N TRP A 110 0.77 -4.83 -1.23
CA TRP A 110 -0.40 -4.00 -1.49
C TRP A 110 -1.53 -4.72 -2.22
N GLN A 111 -1.22 -5.68 -3.08
CA GLN A 111 -2.24 -6.30 -3.95
C GLN A 111 -3.31 -7.01 -3.14
N GLY A 112 -4.56 -6.57 -3.31
CA GLY A 112 -5.71 -7.13 -2.61
C GLY A 112 -5.57 -7.05 -1.09
N TYR A 113 -5.34 -8.17 -0.45
CA TYR A 113 -5.08 -8.31 1.00
C TYR A 113 -3.58 -8.43 1.35
N GLY A 114 -2.68 -8.11 0.41
CA GLY A 114 -1.23 -8.11 0.64
C GLY A 114 -0.57 -9.50 0.62
N LYS A 115 -1.24 -10.53 0.12
CA LYS A 115 -0.72 -11.91 0.11
C LYS A 115 0.60 -12.09 -0.64
N ALA A 116 0.92 -11.20 -1.59
CA ALA A 116 2.19 -11.25 -2.31
C ALA A 116 3.42 -10.96 -1.40
N ALA A 117 3.22 -10.28 -0.25
CA ALA A 117 4.26 -10.11 0.76
C ALA A 117 4.78 -11.45 1.32
N LEU A 118 3.94 -12.51 1.35
CA LEU A 118 4.38 -13.86 1.75
C LEU A 118 5.48 -14.40 0.86
N LYS A 119 5.43 -14.14 -0.44
CA LYS A 119 6.50 -14.56 -1.36
C LYS A 119 7.85 -13.91 -1.02
N ALA A 120 7.80 -12.67 -0.51
CA ALA A 120 9.01 -12.00 -0.02
C ALA A 120 9.50 -12.63 1.27
N ALA A 121 8.62 -12.90 2.23
CA ALA A 121 8.94 -13.58 3.50
C ALA A 121 9.51 -14.98 3.28
N GLU A 122 8.95 -15.76 2.34
CA GLU A 122 9.46 -17.09 1.95
C GLU A 122 10.91 -17.04 1.43
N LYS A 123 11.31 -15.91 0.84
CA LYS A 123 12.67 -15.65 0.37
C LYS A 123 13.55 -14.94 1.42
N GLY A 124 13.05 -14.76 2.65
CA GLY A 124 13.78 -14.11 3.75
C GLY A 124 13.84 -12.58 3.67
N HIS A 125 13.03 -11.95 2.83
CA HIS A 125 12.96 -10.49 2.73
C HIS A 125 12.02 -9.90 3.76
N ARG A 126 12.40 -8.75 4.32
CA ARG A 126 11.51 -7.93 5.16
C ARG A 126 10.38 -7.36 4.31
N PHE A 127 9.25 -7.13 4.94
CA PHE A 127 8.09 -6.58 4.25
C PHE A 127 7.27 -5.64 5.15
N ILE A 128 6.44 -4.82 4.49
CA ILE A 128 5.47 -3.90 5.12
C ILE A 128 4.11 -4.25 4.54
N MET A 129 3.09 -4.32 5.40
CA MET A 129 1.72 -4.58 4.95
C MET A 129 0.99 -3.26 4.66
N THR A 130 0.54 -3.14 3.41
CA THR A 130 -0.28 -2.01 2.95
C THR A 130 -1.41 -2.46 2.01
N PRO A 131 -2.23 -3.46 2.44
CA PRO A 131 -3.20 -4.09 1.56
C PRO A 131 -4.24 -3.10 1.04
N ALA A 132 -4.41 -3.03 -0.28
CA ALA A 132 -5.29 -2.08 -0.95
C ALA A 132 -6.76 -2.20 -0.52
N ARG A 133 -7.18 -3.37 -0.05
CA ARG A 133 -8.55 -3.57 0.42
C ARG A 133 -8.83 -2.91 1.77
N ILE A 134 -7.80 -2.73 2.60
CA ILE A 134 -7.95 -2.24 3.98
C ILE A 134 -7.17 -0.94 4.21
N MET A 135 -5.94 -0.82 3.66
CA MET A 135 -5.04 0.29 3.98
C MET A 135 -4.98 1.37 2.89
N TYR A 136 -5.73 1.23 1.78
CA TYR A 136 -5.90 2.31 0.83
C TYR A 136 -7.06 3.20 1.29
N LEU A 137 -6.72 4.34 1.90
CA LEU A 137 -7.69 5.28 2.48
C LEU A 137 -8.35 6.16 1.40
N ILE A 138 -8.65 5.57 0.26
CA ILE A 138 -9.27 6.19 -0.90
C ILE A 138 -10.69 5.63 -1.16
N ARG A 139 -11.22 4.84 -0.22
CA ARG A 139 -12.51 4.17 -0.38
C ARG A 139 -13.56 4.83 0.49
N TYR A 140 -14.83 4.56 0.20
CA TYR A 140 -15.96 5.01 1.00
C TYR A 140 -15.83 4.51 2.45
N GLN A 141 -16.10 5.39 3.40
CA GLN A 141 -16.06 5.07 4.83
C GLN A 141 -17.44 4.62 5.36
N GLY A 142 -18.47 4.71 4.53
CA GLY A 142 -19.82 4.30 4.80
C GLY A 142 -20.60 4.06 3.50
N PRO A 143 -21.95 4.03 3.53
CA PRO A 143 -22.76 3.87 2.33
C PRO A 143 -22.46 4.96 1.29
N GLN A 144 -22.14 4.52 0.08
CA GLN A 144 -21.63 5.34 -1.03
C GLN A 144 -22.48 6.61 -1.30
N TRP A 145 -23.79 6.53 -1.16
CA TRP A 145 -24.69 7.67 -1.42
C TRP A 145 -24.69 8.78 -0.37
N PHE A 146 -24.00 8.54 0.76
CA PHE A 146 -23.80 9.55 1.80
C PHE A 146 -22.37 10.08 1.85
N GLU A 147 -21.51 9.56 0.99
CA GLU A 147 -20.08 9.88 0.96
C GLU A 147 -19.73 10.77 -0.24
N PRO A 148 -18.71 11.62 -0.15
CA PRO A 148 -18.12 12.25 -1.31
C PRO A 148 -17.62 11.20 -2.32
N LEU A 149 -17.69 11.53 -3.62
CA LEU A 149 -17.22 10.63 -4.67
C LEU A 149 -15.75 10.28 -4.44
N THR A 150 -15.47 8.97 -4.40
CA THR A 150 -14.12 8.45 -4.27
C THR A 150 -13.99 7.08 -4.97
N TYR A 151 -12.89 6.36 -4.74
CA TYR A 151 -12.64 5.07 -5.34
C TYR A 151 -13.62 4.01 -4.82
N PHE A 152 -14.02 3.08 -5.68
CA PHE A 152 -15.07 2.11 -5.39
C PHE A 152 -14.76 1.19 -4.18
N GLY A 153 -15.84 0.71 -3.56
CA GLY A 153 -15.80 -0.20 -2.41
C GLY A 153 -15.71 0.52 -1.07
N ASN A 154 -16.17 -0.15 -0.04
CA ASN A 154 -16.18 0.38 1.32
C ASN A 154 -14.92 -0.08 2.07
N ASN A 155 -14.47 0.78 2.97
CA ASN A 155 -13.41 0.53 3.93
C ASN A 155 -13.70 1.41 5.17
N THR A 156 -14.43 0.87 6.11
CA THR A 156 -14.89 1.59 7.30
C THR A 156 -13.78 1.77 8.33
N LEU A 157 -14.04 2.59 9.35
CA LEU A 157 -13.16 2.70 10.52
C LEU A 157 -12.94 1.33 11.17
N LYS A 158 -14.01 0.53 11.27
CA LYS A 158 -13.99 -0.81 11.88
C LYS A 158 -13.16 -1.78 11.06
N ASP A 159 -13.25 -1.74 9.71
CA ASP A 159 -12.44 -2.60 8.83
C ASP A 159 -10.94 -2.36 9.04
N VAL A 160 -10.52 -1.10 9.18
CA VAL A 160 -9.13 -0.75 9.46
C VAL A 160 -8.71 -1.20 10.86
N TYR A 161 -9.56 -0.95 11.87
CA TYR A 161 -9.30 -1.36 13.24
C TYR A 161 -9.18 -2.88 13.40
N ASP A 162 -10.03 -3.66 12.74
CA ASP A 162 -10.05 -5.13 12.84
C ASP A 162 -8.92 -5.80 12.06
N TYR A 163 -8.18 -5.05 11.27
CA TYR A 163 -7.08 -5.62 10.49
C TYR A 163 -5.99 -6.17 11.41
N GLU A 164 -5.55 -7.39 11.09
CA GLU A 164 -4.42 -8.05 11.73
C GLU A 164 -3.29 -8.23 10.71
N PRO A 165 -2.14 -7.55 10.90
CA PRO A 165 -1.03 -7.60 9.93
C PRO A 165 -0.43 -8.99 9.78
N VAL A 166 -0.36 -9.75 10.87
CA VAL A 166 0.11 -11.14 10.88
C VAL A 166 -1.11 -12.05 10.78
N GLN A 167 -1.26 -12.71 9.64
CA GLN A 167 -2.38 -13.61 9.42
C GLN A 167 -2.18 -14.93 10.21
N LYS A 168 -3.27 -15.51 10.73
CA LYS A 168 -3.24 -16.70 11.59
C LYS A 168 -2.65 -17.96 10.92
N ASP A 169 -2.71 -18.00 9.59
CA ASP A 169 -2.20 -19.11 8.77
C ASP A 169 -0.72 -18.92 8.34
N TRP A 170 -0.09 -17.84 8.77
CA TRP A 170 1.32 -17.59 8.45
C TRP A 170 2.23 -18.37 9.38
N LYS A 171 3.41 -18.72 8.84
CA LYS A 171 4.47 -19.29 9.67
C LYS A 171 4.96 -18.25 10.70
N PRO A 172 5.22 -18.65 11.95
CA PRO A 172 5.65 -17.70 12.98
C PRO A 172 6.88 -16.86 12.60
N GLU A 173 7.84 -17.47 11.91
CA GLU A 173 9.06 -16.78 11.46
C GLU A 173 8.81 -15.62 10.49
N TYR A 174 7.65 -15.55 9.85
CA TYR A 174 7.31 -14.42 8.96
C TYR A 174 6.95 -13.17 9.75
N ALA A 175 6.49 -13.30 10.98
CA ALA A 175 6.24 -12.17 11.86
C ALA A 175 7.53 -11.38 12.15
N ASP A 176 8.67 -12.05 12.24
CA ASP A 176 9.97 -11.41 12.49
C ASP A 176 10.47 -10.58 11.28
N LEU A 177 9.93 -10.86 10.10
CA LEU A 177 10.25 -10.12 8.86
C LEU A 177 9.30 -8.95 8.60
N LEU A 178 8.16 -8.90 9.31
CA LEU A 178 7.20 -7.80 9.21
C LEU A 178 7.76 -6.55 9.91
N MET A 179 7.97 -5.48 9.14
CA MET A 179 8.43 -4.20 9.68
C MET A 179 7.29 -3.34 10.25
N GLY A 180 6.06 -3.58 9.81
CA GLY A 180 4.88 -2.84 10.25
C GLY A 180 3.82 -2.72 9.16
N VAL A 181 2.95 -1.72 9.36
CA VAL A 181 1.81 -1.42 8.47
C VAL A 181 1.92 0.00 7.92
N GLN A 182 1.36 0.22 6.75
CA GLN A 182 1.29 1.53 6.10
C GLN A 182 -0.08 1.71 5.46
N ALA A 183 -0.64 2.92 5.52
CA ALA A 183 -1.76 3.31 4.68
C ALA A 183 -1.27 4.07 3.45
N CYS A 184 -2.02 3.97 2.36
CA CYS A 184 -1.81 4.76 1.15
C CYS A 184 -3.01 5.66 0.91
N MET A 185 -2.72 6.90 0.52
CA MET A 185 -3.70 7.90 0.10
C MET A 185 -3.35 8.35 -1.32
N TRP A 186 -4.18 7.96 -2.29
CA TRP A 186 -4.07 8.34 -3.69
C TRP A 186 -5.10 9.44 -3.99
N THR A 187 -4.74 10.41 -4.82
CA THR A 187 -5.45 11.68 -4.90
C THR A 187 -6.32 11.86 -6.15
N GLU A 188 -6.66 10.78 -6.85
CA GLU A 188 -7.45 10.83 -8.09
C GLU A 188 -8.82 11.51 -7.91
N PHE A 189 -9.37 11.46 -6.70
CA PHE A 189 -10.67 12.06 -6.35
C PHE A 189 -10.54 13.26 -5.40
N CYS A 190 -9.32 13.74 -5.12
CA CYS A 190 -9.10 14.87 -4.23
C CYS A 190 -8.86 16.14 -5.04
N ASN A 191 -9.71 17.15 -4.83
CA ASN A 191 -9.61 18.45 -5.51
C ASN A 191 -9.02 19.53 -4.58
N LYS A 192 -9.03 19.29 -3.28
CA LYS A 192 -8.58 20.23 -2.25
C LYS A 192 -8.06 19.47 -1.02
N PRO A 193 -7.28 20.10 -0.14
CA PRO A 193 -6.71 19.45 1.05
C PRO A 193 -7.75 18.82 1.96
N GLU A 194 -8.93 19.42 2.12
CA GLU A 194 -10.00 18.89 2.97
C GLU A 194 -10.55 17.55 2.47
N ASP A 195 -10.44 17.26 1.16
CA ASP A 195 -10.83 15.96 0.60
C ASP A 195 -9.86 14.86 1.08
N VAL A 196 -8.57 15.20 1.18
CA VAL A 196 -7.54 14.30 1.74
C VAL A 196 -7.80 14.07 3.24
N ASP A 197 -8.03 15.13 4.01
CA ASP A 197 -8.35 15.05 5.43
C ASP A 197 -9.57 14.15 5.67
N TYR A 198 -10.65 14.38 4.91
CA TYR A 198 -11.87 13.57 5.00
C TYR A 198 -11.61 12.09 4.76
N LEU A 199 -10.83 11.77 3.73
CA LEU A 199 -10.54 10.37 3.38
C LEU A 199 -9.57 9.69 4.36
N VAL A 200 -8.65 10.43 4.94
CA VAL A 200 -7.64 9.90 5.88
C VAL A 200 -8.23 9.73 7.28
N PHE A 201 -8.96 10.73 7.77
CA PHE A 201 -9.49 10.74 9.13
C PHE A 201 -10.95 10.28 9.19
N PRO A 202 -11.33 9.48 10.21
CA PRO A 202 -10.55 9.04 11.38
C PRO A 202 -9.75 7.74 11.19
N ARG A 203 -9.76 7.11 10.01
CA ARG A 203 -9.14 5.78 9.78
C ARG A 203 -7.65 5.72 10.09
N LEU A 204 -6.93 6.85 9.97
CA LEU A 204 -5.52 6.91 10.35
C LEU A 204 -5.30 6.62 11.84
N ALA A 205 -6.25 6.98 12.70
CA ALA A 205 -6.20 6.62 14.12
C ALA A 205 -6.38 5.10 14.33
N ALA A 206 -7.24 4.46 13.55
CA ALA A 206 -7.38 3.00 13.59
C ALA A 206 -6.12 2.29 13.08
N LEU A 207 -5.46 2.82 12.06
CA LEU A 207 -4.15 2.31 11.63
C LEU A 207 -3.11 2.42 12.76
N ALA A 208 -3.08 3.54 13.47
CA ALA A 208 -2.18 3.71 14.60
C ALA A 208 -2.46 2.68 15.70
N GLU A 209 -3.74 2.39 15.99
CA GLU A 209 -4.11 1.34 16.94
C GLU A 209 -3.60 -0.04 16.50
N VAL A 210 -3.77 -0.39 15.22
CA VAL A 210 -3.25 -1.64 14.63
C VAL A 210 -1.72 -1.72 14.75
N ALA A 211 -1.02 -0.60 14.55
CA ALA A 211 0.44 -0.56 14.54
C ALA A 211 1.06 -0.63 15.96
N TRP A 212 0.37 -0.11 16.98
CA TRP A 212 0.95 0.11 18.32
C TRP A 212 0.34 -0.75 19.42
N THR A 213 -0.85 -1.31 19.20
CA THR A 213 -1.56 -2.11 20.20
C THR A 213 -1.48 -3.60 19.85
N GLN A 214 -1.07 -4.40 20.81
CA GLN A 214 -1.05 -5.86 20.66
C GLN A 214 -2.47 -6.37 20.43
N PRO A 215 -2.70 -7.36 19.52
CA PRO A 215 -4.03 -7.82 19.15
C PRO A 215 -4.93 -8.19 20.34
N GLU A 216 -4.37 -8.85 21.34
CA GLU A 216 -5.08 -9.28 22.55
C GLU A 216 -5.43 -8.14 23.52
N LYS A 217 -4.89 -6.95 23.30
CA LYS A 217 -5.18 -5.74 24.09
C LYS A 217 -6.11 -4.77 23.38
N LYS A 218 -6.45 -5.05 22.11
CA LYS A 218 -7.39 -4.23 21.36
C LYS A 218 -8.79 -4.36 21.97
N ASP A 219 -9.40 -3.21 22.28
CA ASP A 219 -10.78 -3.12 22.78
C ASP A 219 -11.53 -2.04 22.02
N TRP A 220 -12.50 -2.44 21.22
CA TRP A 220 -13.24 -1.55 20.34
C TRP A 220 -14.00 -0.47 21.11
N ALA A 221 -14.61 -0.80 22.24
CA ALA A 221 -15.39 0.18 23.01
C ALA A 221 -14.48 1.27 23.60
N SER A 222 -13.33 0.89 24.14
CA SER A 222 -12.32 1.83 24.63
C SER A 222 -11.74 2.69 23.51
N PHE A 223 -11.50 2.09 22.33
CA PHE A 223 -11.06 2.83 21.14
C PHE A 223 -12.09 3.87 20.73
N LEU A 224 -13.38 3.54 20.66
CA LEU A 224 -14.43 4.49 20.32
C LEU A 224 -14.52 5.65 21.31
N GLN A 225 -14.38 5.41 22.61
CA GLN A 225 -14.34 6.48 23.63
C GLN A 225 -13.12 7.40 23.43
N ALA A 226 -11.98 6.84 23.03
CA ALA A 226 -10.81 7.64 22.67
C ALA A 226 -11.03 8.46 21.39
N MET A 227 -11.75 7.88 20.42
CA MET A 227 -12.07 8.54 19.16
C MET A 227 -12.94 9.79 19.33
N ASP A 228 -13.89 9.82 20.28
CA ASP A 228 -14.67 11.01 20.55
C ASP A 228 -13.79 12.20 20.94
N ARG A 229 -12.84 11.98 21.84
CA ARG A 229 -11.87 13.01 22.24
C ARG A 229 -10.93 13.40 21.10
N TYR A 230 -10.45 12.40 20.35
CA TYR A 230 -9.58 12.60 19.21
C TYR A 230 -10.26 13.44 18.11
N ASN A 231 -11.50 13.09 17.73
CA ASN A 231 -12.29 13.80 16.73
C ASN A 231 -12.57 15.25 17.16
N GLY A 232 -12.86 15.50 18.44
CA GLY A 232 -12.97 16.84 18.97
C GLY A 232 -11.68 17.64 18.80
N HIS A 233 -10.54 17.04 19.14
CA HIS A 233 -9.24 17.70 19.05
C HIS A 233 -8.81 18.03 17.61
N ILE A 234 -9.02 17.12 16.65
CA ILE A 234 -8.69 17.38 15.24
C ILE A 234 -9.65 18.43 14.63
N ALA A 235 -10.93 18.43 15.06
CA ALA A 235 -11.90 19.46 14.64
C ALA A 235 -11.49 20.87 15.12
N GLU A 236 -11.00 21.02 16.36
CA GLU A 236 -10.46 22.29 16.89
C GLU A 236 -9.28 22.81 16.05
N LYS A 237 -8.52 21.92 15.41
CA LYS A 237 -7.42 22.26 14.49
C LYS A 237 -7.90 22.57 13.06
N GLY A 238 -9.20 22.52 12.80
CA GLY A 238 -9.79 22.76 11.48
C GLY A 238 -9.64 21.59 10.51
N ILE A 239 -9.27 20.41 10.99
CA ILE A 239 -9.13 19.19 10.16
C ILE A 239 -10.52 18.64 9.91
N VAL A 240 -10.87 18.46 8.64
CA VAL A 240 -12.11 17.83 8.19
C VAL A 240 -11.97 16.31 8.32
N TYR A 241 -12.92 15.65 8.97
CA TYR A 241 -12.91 14.19 9.09
C TYR A 241 -14.27 13.59 8.74
N ALA A 242 -14.29 12.35 8.28
CA ALA A 242 -15.50 11.63 7.96
C ALA A 242 -16.29 11.31 9.24
N ARG A 243 -17.60 11.53 9.17
CA ARG A 243 -18.54 11.21 10.25
C ARG A 243 -19.33 9.94 9.99
N SER A 244 -18.89 9.14 9.04
CA SER A 244 -19.58 7.94 8.58
C SER A 244 -19.77 6.91 9.69
N MET A 245 -18.83 6.86 10.66
CA MET A 245 -18.94 6.03 11.85
C MET A 245 -20.17 6.32 12.72
N TYR A 246 -20.74 7.53 12.63
CA TYR A 246 -21.93 7.92 13.37
C TYR A 246 -23.24 7.62 12.61
N ASN A 247 -23.14 7.17 11.35
CA ASN A 247 -24.31 6.91 10.52
C ASN A 247 -24.99 5.61 10.96
N ILE A 248 -26.32 5.65 11.03
CA ILE A 248 -27.13 4.43 11.16
C ILE A 248 -27.19 3.76 9.79
N GLN A 249 -26.78 2.51 9.76
CA GLN A 249 -26.76 1.68 8.56
C GLN A 249 -27.80 0.57 8.66
N HIS A 250 -28.19 0.01 7.52
CA HIS A 250 -29.09 -1.13 7.48
C HIS A 250 -28.70 -2.11 6.37
N THR A 251 -29.00 -3.36 6.60
CA THR A 251 -28.87 -4.43 5.60
C THR A 251 -29.99 -5.43 5.79
N VAL A 252 -30.27 -6.21 4.76
CA VAL A 252 -31.22 -7.34 4.84
C VAL A 252 -30.39 -8.61 5.08
N ARG A 253 -30.72 -9.36 6.12
CA ARG A 253 -30.08 -10.64 6.41
C ARG A 253 -30.46 -11.65 5.34
N PRO A 254 -29.49 -12.29 4.65
CA PRO A 254 -29.80 -13.25 3.59
C PRO A 254 -30.56 -14.47 4.07
N GLU A 255 -30.36 -14.90 5.32
CA GLU A 255 -30.91 -16.12 5.93
C GLU A 255 -32.40 -16.06 6.23
N ASP A 256 -32.95 -14.88 6.52
CA ASP A 256 -34.36 -14.73 6.92
C ASP A 256 -35.06 -13.50 6.31
N GLY A 257 -34.35 -12.70 5.54
CA GLY A 257 -34.88 -11.48 4.92
C GLY A 257 -35.17 -10.37 5.92
N ALA A 258 -34.78 -10.49 7.20
CA ALA A 258 -35.03 -9.48 8.20
C ALA A 258 -34.12 -8.27 8.05
N LEU A 259 -34.63 -7.08 8.34
CA LEU A 259 -33.85 -5.85 8.37
C LEU A 259 -32.93 -5.85 9.60
N LYS A 260 -31.62 -5.74 9.36
CA LYS A 260 -30.63 -5.45 10.40
C LYS A 260 -30.28 -3.97 10.34
N VAL A 261 -30.47 -3.26 11.45
CA VAL A 261 -30.01 -1.89 11.64
C VAL A 261 -28.78 -1.90 12.53
N TYR A 262 -27.75 -1.15 12.18
CA TYR A 262 -26.51 -1.11 12.94
C TYR A 262 -25.77 0.22 12.76
N SER A 263 -24.84 0.52 13.63
CA SER A 263 -23.83 1.57 13.42
C SER A 263 -22.47 1.03 13.88
N ASP A 264 -21.39 1.68 13.44
CA ASP A 264 -20.03 1.29 13.91
C ASP A 264 -19.86 1.59 15.42
N LEU A 265 -20.72 2.44 15.99
CA LEU A 265 -20.70 2.84 17.40
C LEU A 265 -21.51 1.94 18.32
N LEU A 266 -22.53 1.28 17.81
CA LEU A 266 -23.51 0.55 18.62
C LEU A 266 -23.84 -0.77 17.92
N ASP A 267 -23.64 -1.88 18.61
CA ASP A 267 -24.39 -3.11 18.33
C ASP A 267 -25.81 -2.90 18.84
N ILE A 268 -26.72 -2.51 17.94
CA ILE A 268 -28.14 -2.31 18.23
C ILE A 268 -28.88 -3.61 17.89
#